data_54d9c8d0a59873854a24271ab13d5ee9
#
_entry.id   54d9c8d0a59873854a24271ab13d5ee9
#
_cell.length_a   1.000
_cell.length_b   1.000
_cell.length_c   1.000
_cell.angle_alpha   90.00
_cell.angle_beta   90.00
_cell.angle_gamma   90.00
#
_symmetry.space_group_name_H-M   'P 1'
#
loop_
_entity.id
_entity.type
_entity.pdbx_description
1 polymer ?
#
loop_
_entity_poly.entity_id
_entity_poly.type
_entity_poly.pdbx_seq_one_letter_code
_entity_poly.pdbx_strand_id
1 'polypeptide(L)'
;KGLTASAMLAFDVHNSRDLKYNKREDTYNFAGTKDENGLWNDDVFDADGNYRYALTYTGHKDLAFDQGASDSRSTYFEASLNYDRSFGLHRIGGLLLYNQKIYRSSSDNLIGSLPYKQQGLAARATYSWNDRYFFEANLGYNGSENFSPEKRFGFFPAFGFGWAISNEAWWESLQETVSYFKVRYTDGLVGTDAVTGRRFMYLDQMASVDGYRFGDQNNGVGGWGFSKYGANVGWSTSRKQDLGVDLKFFKDNLSLTLDIFKEHRKDIFITRRVIPDYSGFVEMPYANLGVVDNKGFEATLEYTQQLGKKCFLTVRGNFSWNEDKIIENDDP
;
A
#
# COMPACT_ATOMS: atom_id res chain seq x y z
N LYS A 1 -6.81 -28.63 -27.63
CA LYS A 1 -6.35 -27.25 -27.85
C LYS A 1 -7.16 -26.34 -26.89
N GLY A 2 -6.51 -25.39 -26.24
CA GLY A 2 -7.14 -24.50 -25.24
C GLY A 2 -6.31 -24.32 -23.95
N LEU A 3 -5.29 -25.15 -23.74
CA LEU A 3 -4.35 -25.03 -22.64
C LEU A 3 -3.08 -24.33 -23.10
N THR A 4 -2.67 -23.30 -22.37
CA THR A 4 -1.39 -22.59 -22.52
C THR A 4 -0.65 -22.55 -21.20
N ALA A 5 0.66 -22.72 -21.24
CA ALA A 5 1.55 -22.57 -20.10
C ALA A 5 2.53 -21.44 -20.39
N SER A 6 2.79 -20.62 -19.39
CA SER A 6 3.80 -19.56 -19.46
C SER A 6 4.63 -19.50 -18.18
N ALA A 7 5.89 -19.07 -18.33
CA ALA A 7 6.75 -18.78 -17.20
C ALA A 7 7.52 -17.50 -17.49
N MET A 8 7.74 -16.70 -16.47
CA MET A 8 8.47 -15.43 -16.52
C MET A 8 9.46 -15.37 -15.39
N LEU A 9 10.67 -14.94 -15.70
CA LEU A 9 11.68 -14.57 -14.71
C LEU A 9 12.11 -13.13 -15.00
N ALA A 10 12.00 -12.27 -14.00
CA ALA A 10 12.48 -10.90 -14.07
C ALA A 10 13.53 -10.66 -12.99
N PHE A 11 14.57 -9.92 -13.35
CA PHE A 11 15.64 -9.53 -12.45
C PHE A 11 15.94 -8.04 -12.67
N ASP A 12 15.69 -7.26 -11.60
CA ASP A 12 15.93 -5.82 -11.61
C ASP A 12 17.06 -5.49 -10.63
N VAL A 13 17.95 -4.62 -11.07
CA VAL A 13 19.04 -4.08 -10.25
C VAL A 13 19.04 -2.57 -10.38
N HIS A 14 19.03 -1.91 -9.25
CA HIS A 14 19.23 -0.47 -9.17
C HIS A 14 20.44 -0.18 -8.28
N ASN A 15 21.42 0.56 -8.82
CA ASN A 15 22.59 1.02 -8.10
C ASN A 15 22.65 2.54 -8.22
N SER A 16 22.83 3.22 -7.11
CA SER A 16 23.07 4.66 -7.06
C SER A 16 24.37 4.94 -6.33
N ARG A 17 25.12 5.88 -6.84
CA ARG A 17 26.33 6.39 -6.21
C ARG A 17 26.29 7.91 -6.20
N ASP A 18 26.31 8.47 -5.00
CA ASP A 18 26.35 9.90 -4.80
C ASP A 18 27.77 10.31 -4.43
N LEU A 19 28.30 11.29 -5.15
CA LEU A 19 29.62 11.88 -4.87
C LEU A 19 29.40 13.32 -4.47
N LYS A 20 29.88 13.70 -3.29
CA LYS A 20 29.80 15.05 -2.77
C LYS A 20 31.20 15.64 -2.58
N TYR A 21 31.39 16.82 -3.12
CA TYR A 21 32.59 17.61 -2.95
C TYR A 21 32.20 18.89 -2.22
N ASN A 22 32.59 19.02 -0.97
CA ASN A 22 32.22 20.14 -0.14
C ASN A 22 33.47 20.94 0.23
N LYS A 23 33.42 22.27 0.06
CA LYS A 23 34.34 23.18 0.63
C LYS A 23 33.75 23.77 1.90
N ARG A 24 34.51 23.78 2.95
CA ARG A 24 34.10 24.41 4.20
C ARG A 24 35.06 25.54 4.47
N GLU A 25 34.52 26.76 4.55
CA GLU A 25 35.27 27.96 4.84
C GLU A 25 35.56 28.05 6.36
N ASP A 26 36.54 28.89 6.72
CA ASP A 26 36.81 29.25 8.11
C ASP A 26 35.55 29.86 8.75
N THR A 27 35.27 29.49 9.97
CA THR A 27 34.18 30.12 10.73
C THR A 27 34.74 30.89 11.92
N TYR A 28 34.16 32.03 12.20
CA TYR A 28 34.59 32.95 13.22
C TYR A 28 33.47 33.33 14.15
N ASN A 29 33.73 33.52 15.44
CA ASN A 29 32.84 34.15 16.39
C ASN A 29 33.44 35.50 16.83
N PHE A 30 32.62 36.34 17.44
CA PHE A 30 33.12 37.56 18.09
C PHE A 30 34.11 37.18 19.21
N ALA A 31 35.25 37.82 19.21
CA ALA A 31 36.32 37.64 20.20
C ALA A 31 36.12 38.60 21.36
N GLY A 32 34.97 38.59 22.01
CA GLY A 32 34.63 39.42 23.15
C GLY A 32 33.94 38.60 24.23
N THR A 33 33.70 39.24 25.36
CA THR A 33 32.95 38.68 26.50
C THR A 33 31.51 39.19 26.48
N LYS A 34 30.59 38.47 27.15
CA LYS A 34 29.20 38.89 27.37
C LYS A 34 28.99 39.23 28.83
N ASP A 35 28.12 40.21 29.08
CA ASP A 35 27.65 40.54 30.42
C ASP A 35 26.65 39.49 30.96
N GLU A 36 26.19 39.67 32.20
CA GLU A 36 25.19 38.81 32.86
C GLU A 36 23.84 38.77 32.14
N ASN A 37 23.55 39.74 31.26
CA ASN A 37 22.32 39.78 30.45
C ASN A 37 22.53 39.18 29.05
N GLY A 38 23.73 38.67 28.74
CA GLY A 38 24.09 38.11 27.46
C GLY A 38 24.44 39.11 26.36
N LEU A 39 24.60 40.39 26.69
CA LEU A 39 25.03 41.42 25.76
C LEU A 39 26.55 41.44 25.64
N TRP A 40 27.08 41.76 24.42
CA TRP A 40 28.51 41.87 24.19
C TRP A 40 29.09 43.08 24.88
N ASN A 41 30.21 42.91 25.58
CA ASN A 41 31.01 43.99 26.18
C ASN A 41 31.81 44.71 25.10
N ASP A 42 32.35 45.87 25.44
CA ASP A 42 33.18 46.72 24.55
C ASP A 42 34.47 46.03 24.10
N ASP A 43 34.92 44.95 24.75
CA ASP A 43 36.08 44.15 24.38
C ASP A 43 35.86 43.36 23.05
N VAL A 44 34.66 43.37 22.50
CA VAL A 44 34.34 42.86 21.16
C VAL A 44 34.90 43.75 20.04
N PHE A 45 35.33 45.00 20.35
CA PHE A 45 35.93 45.92 19.39
C PHE A 45 37.44 45.97 19.56
N ASP A 46 38.16 46.22 18.47
CA ASP A 46 39.54 46.51 18.47
C ASP A 46 39.84 48.06 18.74
N ALA A 47 41.08 48.45 18.75
CA ALA A 47 41.44 49.84 18.99
C ALA A 47 40.98 50.83 17.91
N ASP A 48 40.66 50.32 16.73
CA ASP A 48 40.18 51.08 15.57
C ASP A 48 38.63 51.04 15.46
N GLY A 49 37.96 50.42 16.42
CA GLY A 49 36.52 50.30 16.47
C GLY A 49 35.90 49.20 15.58
N ASN A 50 36.71 48.30 15.04
CA ASN A 50 36.22 47.16 14.26
C ASN A 50 35.93 45.96 15.16
N TYR A 51 34.97 45.10 14.75
CA TYR A 51 34.71 43.88 15.47
C TYR A 51 35.91 42.94 15.45
N ARG A 52 36.25 42.40 16.60
CA ARG A 52 37.26 41.35 16.77
C ARG A 52 36.64 39.99 16.56
N TYR A 53 37.31 39.14 15.77
CA TYR A 53 36.88 37.79 15.48
C TYR A 53 37.90 36.75 15.94
N ALA A 54 37.44 35.72 16.59
CA ALA A 54 38.22 34.52 16.90
C ALA A 54 37.83 33.39 15.95
N LEU A 55 38.84 32.77 15.35
CA LEU A 55 38.64 31.59 14.52
C LEU A 55 38.10 30.45 15.39
N THR A 56 36.93 29.96 15.10
CA THR A 56 36.29 28.84 15.82
C THR A 56 36.42 27.51 15.11
N TYR A 57 36.63 27.56 13.81
CA TYR A 57 36.83 26.38 12.99
C TYR A 57 37.72 26.73 11.79
N THR A 58 38.76 25.93 11.57
CA THR A 58 39.61 26.04 10.37
C THR A 58 39.00 25.25 9.24
N GLY A 59 38.70 25.94 8.16
CA GLY A 59 38.18 25.33 6.94
C GLY A 59 39.18 24.44 6.22
N HIS A 60 38.76 23.86 5.13
CA HIS A 60 39.59 23.05 4.27
C HIS A 60 40.03 23.83 3.04
N LYS A 61 41.32 23.80 2.70
CA LYS A 61 41.83 24.40 1.47
C LYS A 61 41.33 23.69 0.24
N ASP A 62 41.24 22.36 0.33
CA ASP A 62 40.77 21.48 -0.73
C ASP A 62 39.31 21.03 -0.48
N LEU A 63 38.67 20.53 -1.54
CA LEU A 63 37.32 19.96 -1.43
C LEU A 63 37.35 18.67 -0.60
N ALA A 64 36.58 18.63 0.46
CA ALA A 64 36.33 17.40 1.19
C ALA A 64 35.43 16.48 0.32
N PHE A 65 35.86 15.25 0.21
CA PHE A 65 35.16 14.22 -0.56
C PHE A 65 34.34 13.36 0.37
N ASP A 66 33.07 13.17 0.02
CA ASP A 66 32.17 12.22 0.67
C ASP A 66 31.43 11.42 -0.41
N GLN A 67 31.15 10.17 -0.15
CA GLN A 67 30.41 9.32 -1.08
C GLN A 67 29.36 8.49 -0.35
N GLY A 68 28.18 8.42 -0.97
CA GLY A 68 27.11 7.50 -0.63
C GLY A 68 26.94 6.45 -1.72
N ALA A 69 26.54 5.25 -1.35
CA ALA A 69 26.13 4.23 -2.28
C ALA A 69 24.87 3.54 -1.77
N SER A 70 23.93 3.29 -2.67
CA SER A 70 22.76 2.48 -2.39
C SER A 70 22.52 1.48 -3.51
N ASP A 71 22.08 0.28 -3.14
CA ASP A 71 21.72 -0.74 -4.11
C ASP A 71 20.37 -1.38 -3.75
N SER A 72 19.67 -1.80 -4.77
CA SER A 72 18.51 -2.67 -4.60
C SER A 72 18.44 -3.70 -5.71
N ARG A 73 17.89 -4.86 -5.37
CA ARG A 73 17.70 -5.99 -6.30
C ARG A 73 16.35 -6.61 -6.09
N SER A 74 15.66 -6.86 -7.20
CA SER A 74 14.39 -7.59 -7.22
C SER A 74 14.50 -8.81 -8.12
N THR A 75 14.08 -9.94 -7.63
CA THR A 75 13.89 -11.15 -8.42
C THR A 75 12.42 -11.53 -8.36
N TYR A 76 11.81 -11.68 -9.52
CA TYR A 76 10.42 -12.09 -9.67
C TYR A 76 10.36 -13.34 -10.53
N PHE A 77 9.65 -14.34 -10.05
CA PHE A 77 9.32 -15.54 -10.79
C PHE A 77 7.80 -15.72 -10.84
N GLU A 78 7.28 -16.06 -12.01
CA GLU A 78 5.87 -16.39 -12.23
C GLU A 78 5.77 -17.59 -13.15
N ALA A 79 4.82 -18.49 -12.83
CA ALA A 79 4.42 -19.57 -13.73
C ALA A 79 2.89 -19.64 -13.76
N SER A 80 2.33 -19.77 -14.95
CA SER A 80 0.87 -19.88 -15.10
C SER A 80 0.45 -20.94 -16.11
N LEU A 81 -0.73 -21.50 -15.82
CA LEU A 81 -1.48 -22.39 -16.71
C LEU A 81 -2.82 -21.74 -17.00
N ASN A 82 -3.10 -21.50 -18.26
CA ASN A 82 -4.37 -20.95 -18.73
C ASN A 82 -5.11 -21.98 -19.57
N TYR A 83 -6.40 -22.12 -19.31
CA TYR A 83 -7.31 -22.93 -20.11
C TYR A 83 -8.49 -22.07 -20.57
N ASP A 84 -8.81 -22.07 -21.86
CA ASP A 84 -10.00 -21.42 -22.41
C ASP A 84 -10.53 -22.29 -23.54
N ARG A 85 -11.80 -22.70 -23.43
CA ARG A 85 -12.44 -23.52 -24.46
C ARG A 85 -13.96 -23.36 -24.46
N SER A 86 -14.53 -23.33 -25.66
CA SER A 86 -15.95 -23.35 -25.89
C SER A 86 -16.41 -24.75 -26.33
N PHE A 87 -17.53 -25.20 -25.80
CA PHE A 87 -18.18 -26.45 -26.09
C PHE A 87 -19.67 -26.18 -26.43
N GLY A 88 -19.97 -25.91 -27.69
CA GLY A 88 -21.27 -25.43 -28.08
C GLY A 88 -21.64 -24.12 -27.40
N LEU A 89 -22.68 -24.12 -26.58
CA LEU A 89 -23.12 -22.93 -25.82
C LEU A 89 -22.36 -22.69 -24.50
N HIS A 90 -21.46 -23.58 -24.14
CA HIS A 90 -20.70 -23.51 -22.89
C HIS A 90 -19.29 -23.00 -23.15
N ARG A 91 -18.85 -22.01 -22.39
CA ARG A 91 -17.47 -21.56 -22.38
C ARG A 91 -16.90 -21.75 -20.99
N ILE A 92 -15.74 -22.40 -20.91
CA ILE A 92 -15.03 -22.69 -19.68
C ILE A 92 -13.65 -22.05 -19.77
N GLY A 93 -13.30 -21.24 -18.76
CA GLY A 93 -11.97 -20.68 -18.59
C GLY A 93 -11.38 -21.09 -17.24
N GLY A 94 -10.07 -21.21 -17.18
CA GLY A 94 -9.33 -21.50 -15.96
C GLY A 94 -7.94 -20.86 -15.98
N LEU A 95 -7.49 -20.42 -14.82
CA LEU A 95 -6.13 -19.93 -14.59
C LEU A 95 -5.61 -20.54 -13.29
N LEU A 96 -4.42 -21.05 -13.34
CA LEU A 96 -3.61 -21.36 -12.14
C LEU A 96 -2.32 -20.59 -12.28
N LEU A 97 -1.98 -19.78 -11.26
CA LEU A 97 -0.81 -18.92 -11.26
C LEU A 97 -0.07 -19.05 -9.95
N TYR A 98 1.24 -19.26 -10.04
CA TYR A 98 2.16 -19.15 -8.92
C TYR A 98 3.11 -18.00 -9.16
N ASN A 99 3.35 -17.17 -8.14
CA ASN A 99 4.35 -16.11 -8.19
C ASN A 99 5.20 -16.08 -6.91
N GLN A 100 6.43 -15.57 -7.07
CA GLN A 100 7.35 -15.33 -5.99
C GLN A 100 8.16 -14.07 -6.27
N LYS A 101 8.27 -13.20 -5.28
CA LYS A 101 9.10 -11.99 -5.34
C LYS A 101 10.07 -11.94 -4.17
N ILE A 102 11.33 -11.65 -4.47
CA ILE A 102 12.38 -11.39 -3.48
C ILE A 102 12.96 -10.02 -3.78
N TYR A 103 12.84 -9.09 -2.85
CA TYR A 103 13.42 -7.76 -2.95
C TYR A 103 14.43 -7.56 -1.83
N ARG A 104 15.58 -6.98 -2.16
CA ARG A 104 16.64 -6.60 -1.22
C ARG A 104 17.06 -5.18 -1.49
N SER A 105 17.36 -4.42 -0.46
CA SER A 105 17.98 -3.10 -0.57
C SER A 105 19.07 -2.96 0.49
N SER A 106 20.06 -2.14 0.19
CA SER A 106 21.00 -1.69 1.22
C SER A 106 20.26 -0.87 2.28
N SER A 107 20.60 -1.09 3.53
CA SER A 107 20.04 -0.37 4.67
C SER A 107 21.04 -0.37 5.81
N ASP A 108 21.10 0.72 6.55
CA ASP A 108 21.98 0.87 7.71
C ASP A 108 21.48 0.14 8.95
N ASN A 109 20.26 -0.40 8.91
CA ASN A 109 19.71 -1.21 10.01
C ASN A 109 19.48 -2.67 9.61
N LEU A 110 19.63 -3.56 10.58
CA LEU A 110 19.50 -5.00 10.38
C LEU A 110 18.17 -5.40 9.75
N ILE A 111 17.05 -4.89 10.25
CA ILE A 111 15.72 -5.24 9.76
C ILE A 111 15.49 -4.77 8.32
N GLY A 112 15.98 -3.56 7.98
CA GLY A 112 15.92 -3.01 6.64
C GLY A 112 16.75 -3.80 5.63
N SER A 113 17.89 -4.38 6.05
CA SER A 113 18.78 -5.17 5.19
C SER A 113 18.26 -6.57 4.86
N LEU A 114 17.29 -7.10 5.63
CA LEU A 114 16.72 -8.41 5.38
C LEU A 114 15.87 -8.39 4.08
N PRO A 115 15.90 -9.48 3.28
CA PRO A 115 15.14 -9.55 2.05
C PRO A 115 13.64 -9.48 2.32
N TYR A 116 12.92 -8.81 1.42
CA TYR A 116 11.47 -8.83 1.33
C TYR A 116 11.05 -10.01 0.48
N LYS A 117 10.27 -10.93 1.04
CA LYS A 117 9.82 -12.11 0.32
C LYS A 117 8.30 -12.20 0.35
N GLN A 118 7.73 -12.40 -0.81
CA GLN A 118 6.31 -12.62 -1.02
C GLN A 118 6.15 -13.80 -1.96
N GLN A 119 5.14 -14.60 -1.74
CA GLN A 119 4.73 -15.67 -2.65
C GLN A 119 3.21 -15.78 -2.67
N GLY A 120 2.68 -16.21 -3.81
CA GLY A 120 1.26 -16.32 -4.02
C GLY A 120 0.91 -17.48 -4.93
N LEU A 121 -0.22 -18.10 -4.64
CA LEU A 121 -0.91 -19.01 -5.54
C LEU A 121 -2.29 -18.41 -5.82
N ALA A 122 -2.62 -18.24 -7.09
CA ALA A 122 -3.93 -17.79 -7.53
C ALA A 122 -4.58 -18.83 -8.43
N ALA A 123 -5.86 -19.04 -8.25
CA ALA A 123 -6.68 -19.86 -9.15
C ALA A 123 -7.92 -19.07 -9.54
N ARG A 124 -8.31 -19.18 -10.82
CA ARG A 124 -9.53 -18.59 -11.36
C ARG A 124 -10.25 -19.64 -12.20
N ALA A 125 -11.55 -19.74 -12.01
CA ALA A 125 -12.44 -20.52 -12.86
C ALA A 125 -13.55 -19.62 -13.36
N THR A 126 -13.81 -19.65 -14.68
CA THR A 126 -14.91 -18.93 -15.31
C THR A 126 -15.78 -19.89 -16.11
N TYR A 127 -17.05 -19.65 -16.07
CA TYR A 127 -18.03 -20.40 -16.84
C TYR A 127 -19.08 -19.46 -17.41
N SER A 128 -19.41 -19.61 -18.68
CA SER A 128 -20.58 -18.96 -19.27
C SER A 128 -21.40 -19.94 -20.08
N TRP A 129 -22.74 -19.75 -20.04
CA TRP A 129 -23.69 -20.50 -20.83
C TRP A 129 -24.47 -19.57 -21.75
N ASN A 130 -24.35 -19.83 -23.04
CA ASN A 130 -25.07 -19.14 -24.12
C ASN A 130 -24.99 -17.59 -24.02
N ASP A 131 -23.86 -17.05 -23.51
CA ASP A 131 -23.68 -15.64 -23.24
C ASP A 131 -24.77 -14.97 -22.39
N ARG A 132 -25.53 -15.79 -21.63
CA ARG A 132 -26.61 -15.36 -20.73
C ARG A 132 -26.19 -15.39 -19.28
N TYR A 133 -25.67 -16.52 -18.82
CA TYR A 133 -25.25 -16.70 -17.43
C TYR A 133 -23.76 -16.80 -17.34
N PHE A 134 -23.19 -16.06 -16.40
CA PHE A 134 -21.77 -15.99 -16.17
C PHE A 134 -21.49 -16.31 -14.72
N PHE A 135 -20.52 -17.15 -14.47
CA PHE A 135 -20.02 -17.48 -13.15
C PHE A 135 -18.50 -17.36 -13.13
N GLU A 136 -17.97 -16.78 -12.07
CA GLU A 136 -16.54 -16.66 -11.83
C GLU A 136 -16.22 -17.01 -10.39
N ALA A 137 -15.16 -17.78 -10.16
CA ALA A 137 -14.58 -18.06 -8.87
C ALA A 137 -13.09 -17.75 -8.91
N ASN A 138 -12.62 -16.97 -7.94
CA ASN A 138 -11.22 -16.62 -7.75
C ASN A 138 -10.78 -17.08 -6.35
N LEU A 139 -9.60 -17.66 -6.27
CA LEU A 139 -8.96 -18.09 -5.04
C LEU A 139 -7.56 -17.51 -4.99
N GLY A 140 -7.25 -16.77 -3.93
CA GLY A 140 -5.91 -16.28 -3.63
C GLY A 140 -5.37 -16.93 -2.36
N TYR A 141 -4.15 -17.43 -2.41
CA TYR A 141 -3.42 -17.92 -1.24
C TYR A 141 -2.06 -17.26 -1.21
N ASN A 142 -1.91 -16.24 -0.35
CA ASN A 142 -0.76 -15.36 -0.36
C ASN A 142 0.00 -15.45 0.96
N GLY A 143 1.34 -15.42 0.88
CA GLY A 143 2.23 -15.44 2.02
C GLY A 143 3.05 -14.16 2.13
N SER A 144 3.16 -13.61 3.35
CA SER A 144 3.97 -12.45 3.68
C SER A 144 4.83 -12.70 4.91
N GLU A 145 6.11 -12.34 4.86
CA GLU A 145 7.03 -12.45 5.99
C GLU A 145 6.83 -11.36 7.05
N ASN A 146 5.93 -10.41 6.84
CA ASN A 146 5.56 -9.43 7.85
C ASN A 146 4.90 -10.08 9.08
N PHE A 147 4.34 -11.28 8.90
CA PHE A 147 3.65 -12.04 9.94
C PHE A 147 4.46 -13.23 10.44
N SER A 148 4.14 -13.68 11.64
CA SER A 148 4.71 -14.90 12.23
C SER A 148 4.46 -16.12 11.33
N PRO A 149 5.28 -17.19 11.40
CA PRO A 149 5.12 -18.37 10.57
C PRO A 149 3.71 -18.96 10.57
N GLU A 150 3.00 -18.88 11.70
CA GLU A 150 1.64 -19.41 11.88
C GLU A 150 0.56 -18.56 11.17
N LYS A 151 0.79 -17.24 11.02
CA LYS A 151 -0.15 -16.28 10.42
C LYS A 151 0.31 -15.77 9.05
N ARG A 152 1.39 -16.32 8.54
CA ARG A 152 2.04 -15.86 7.31
C ARG A 152 1.17 -15.96 6.07
N PHE A 153 0.35 -17.01 5.97
CA PHE A 153 -0.48 -17.27 4.80
C PHE A 153 -1.92 -16.88 5.03
N GLY A 154 -2.50 -16.17 4.04
CA GLY A 154 -3.90 -15.80 4.00
C GLY A 154 -4.61 -16.41 2.79
N PHE A 155 -5.88 -16.82 2.98
CA PHE A 155 -6.75 -17.36 1.93
C PHE A 155 -7.87 -16.37 1.63
N PHE A 156 -8.00 -16.00 0.34
CA PHE A 156 -8.85 -14.92 -0.12
C PHE A 156 -9.73 -15.38 -1.29
N PRO A 157 -10.91 -15.95 -1.03
CA PRO A 157 -11.86 -16.35 -2.06
C PRO A 157 -12.69 -15.16 -2.54
N ALA A 158 -13.07 -15.18 -3.82
CA ALA A 158 -14.05 -14.25 -4.40
C ALA A 158 -14.90 -14.98 -5.45
N PHE A 159 -16.17 -14.59 -5.53
CA PHE A 159 -17.14 -15.15 -6.46
C PHE A 159 -17.88 -14.04 -7.19
N GLY A 160 -18.19 -14.28 -8.45
CA GLY A 160 -18.98 -13.40 -9.28
C GLY A 160 -20.07 -14.17 -10.02
N PHE A 161 -21.22 -13.55 -10.13
CA PHE A 161 -22.35 -14.02 -10.95
C PHE A 161 -22.82 -12.89 -11.87
N GLY A 162 -23.15 -13.21 -13.12
CA GLY A 162 -23.70 -12.27 -14.08
C GLY A 162 -24.83 -12.91 -14.87
N TRP A 163 -25.89 -12.12 -15.13
CA TRP A 163 -27.00 -12.51 -15.98
C TRP A 163 -27.26 -11.43 -17.02
N ALA A 164 -27.00 -11.77 -18.30
CA ALA A 164 -27.33 -10.92 -19.44
C ALA A 164 -28.80 -11.16 -19.80
N ILE A 165 -29.71 -10.42 -19.18
CA ILE A 165 -31.15 -10.54 -19.34
C ILE A 165 -31.54 -10.24 -20.78
N SER A 166 -30.85 -9.29 -21.42
CA SER A 166 -31.08 -8.95 -22.83
C SER A 166 -30.84 -10.09 -23.83
N ASN A 167 -30.15 -11.16 -23.40
CA ASN A 167 -29.90 -12.33 -24.25
C ASN A 167 -30.98 -13.42 -24.09
N GLU A 168 -32.00 -13.16 -23.26
CA GLU A 168 -33.13 -14.08 -23.13
C GLU A 168 -34.10 -13.93 -24.31
N ALA A 169 -34.72 -15.04 -24.75
CA ALA A 169 -35.62 -15.05 -25.91
C ALA A 169 -36.85 -14.12 -25.73
N TRP A 170 -37.33 -13.98 -24.50
CA TRP A 170 -38.48 -13.11 -24.20
C TRP A 170 -38.14 -11.60 -24.21
N TRP A 171 -36.85 -11.23 -24.24
CA TRP A 171 -36.39 -9.83 -24.30
C TRP A 171 -36.45 -9.22 -25.70
N GLU A 172 -36.58 -10.03 -26.74
CA GLU A 172 -36.50 -9.61 -28.14
C GLU A 172 -37.43 -8.43 -28.48
N SER A 173 -38.62 -8.36 -27.90
CA SER A 173 -39.56 -7.23 -28.09
C SER A 173 -39.10 -5.89 -27.48
N LEU A 174 -38.18 -5.92 -26.51
CA LEU A 174 -37.65 -4.75 -25.81
C LEU A 174 -36.30 -4.28 -26.37
N GLN A 175 -35.67 -5.10 -27.22
CA GLN A 175 -34.29 -4.91 -27.68
C GLN A 175 -34.11 -3.61 -28.51
N GLU A 176 -35.15 -3.12 -29.18
CA GLU A 176 -35.08 -1.84 -29.90
C GLU A 176 -34.93 -0.64 -28.94
N THR A 177 -35.51 -0.70 -27.75
CA THR A 177 -35.44 0.36 -26.75
C THR A 177 -34.29 0.13 -25.79
N VAL A 178 -34.18 -1.09 -25.23
CA VAL A 178 -33.11 -1.50 -24.31
C VAL A 178 -32.30 -2.60 -24.99
N SER A 179 -31.24 -2.18 -25.68
CA SER A 179 -30.39 -3.09 -26.48
C SER A 179 -29.52 -4.02 -25.63
N TYR A 180 -29.23 -3.64 -24.40
CA TYR A 180 -28.47 -4.46 -23.47
C TYR A 180 -28.95 -4.27 -22.04
N PHE A 181 -29.09 -5.38 -21.29
CA PHE A 181 -29.37 -5.38 -19.87
C PHE A 181 -28.66 -6.54 -19.21
N LYS A 182 -27.74 -6.23 -18.30
CA LYS A 182 -27.01 -7.23 -17.53
C LYS A 182 -27.02 -6.85 -16.05
N VAL A 183 -27.28 -7.81 -15.20
CA VAL A 183 -27.11 -7.72 -13.74
C VAL A 183 -25.89 -8.53 -13.34
N ARG A 184 -25.07 -8.01 -12.43
CA ARG A 184 -23.88 -8.66 -11.89
C ARG A 184 -23.84 -8.51 -10.38
N TYR A 185 -23.35 -9.55 -9.72
CA TYR A 185 -23.09 -9.55 -8.30
C TYR A 185 -21.73 -10.15 -8.03
N THR A 186 -20.97 -9.52 -7.15
CA THR A 186 -19.69 -10.04 -6.68
C THR A 186 -19.61 -10.01 -5.16
N ASP A 187 -18.94 -11.02 -4.60
CA ASP A 187 -18.61 -11.11 -3.17
C ASP A 187 -17.20 -11.67 -3.04
N GLY A 188 -16.31 -10.93 -2.41
CA GLY A 188 -14.92 -11.33 -2.32
C GLY A 188 -14.27 -10.88 -1.02
N LEU A 189 -13.32 -11.70 -0.58
CA LEU A 189 -12.43 -11.40 0.54
C LEU A 189 -11.07 -10.97 -0.01
N VAL A 190 -10.56 -9.84 0.46
CA VAL A 190 -9.24 -9.30 0.13
C VAL A 190 -8.44 -9.17 1.41
N GLY A 191 -7.16 -9.57 1.38
CA GLY A 191 -6.24 -9.38 2.49
C GLY A 191 -5.18 -8.35 2.16
N THR A 192 -4.74 -7.61 3.17
CA THR A 192 -3.58 -6.74 3.10
C THR A 192 -2.58 -7.04 4.21
N ASP A 193 -1.30 -7.08 3.84
CA ASP A 193 -0.16 -7.15 4.76
C ASP A 193 0.50 -5.79 4.97
N ALA A 194 -0.13 -4.71 4.48
CA ALA A 194 0.36 -3.35 4.62
C ALA A 194 0.34 -2.94 6.09
N VAL A 195 1.47 -3.00 6.73
CA VAL A 195 1.74 -2.47 8.05
C VAL A 195 2.56 -1.20 7.89
N THR A 196 2.15 -0.13 8.54
CA THR A 196 2.72 1.22 8.48
C THR A 196 4.25 1.27 8.63
N GLY A 197 4.99 0.96 7.55
CA GLY A 197 6.45 1.04 7.48
C GLY A 197 7.22 0.07 8.37
N ARG A 198 6.56 -0.80 9.12
CA ARG A 198 7.18 -1.75 10.05
C ARG A 198 7.22 -3.16 9.44
N ARG A 199 8.36 -3.82 9.54
CA ARG A 199 8.57 -5.21 9.10
C ARG A 199 8.69 -6.14 10.30
N PHE A 200 8.36 -7.42 10.10
CA PHE A 200 8.46 -8.45 11.14
C PHE A 200 7.80 -8.03 12.44
N MET A 201 6.52 -7.64 12.35
CA MET A 201 5.74 -7.09 13.45
C MET A 201 5.75 -7.96 14.72
N TYR A 202 5.98 -9.25 14.57
CA TYR A 202 6.00 -10.24 15.66
C TYR A 202 7.33 -10.28 16.44
N LEU A 203 8.37 -9.55 15.98
CA LEU A 203 9.67 -9.51 16.64
C LEU A 203 9.79 -8.31 17.58
N ASP A 204 10.25 -8.57 18.79
CA ASP A 204 10.75 -7.53 19.67
C ASP A 204 12.03 -6.91 19.09
N GLN A 205 12.17 -5.62 19.23
CA GLN A 205 13.38 -4.89 18.84
C GLN A 205 13.96 -4.18 20.06
N MET A 206 15.24 -4.36 20.27
CA MET A 206 15.99 -3.68 21.32
C MET A 206 16.93 -2.66 20.70
N ALA A 207 17.10 -1.54 21.39
CA ALA A 207 18.05 -0.48 21.02
C ALA A 207 18.77 0.03 22.28
N SER A 208 19.86 0.77 22.05
CA SER A 208 20.46 1.54 23.11
C SER A 208 19.45 2.56 23.62
N VAL A 209 19.25 2.60 24.93
CA VAL A 209 18.38 3.55 25.61
C VAL A 209 19.23 4.54 26.40
N ASP A 210 18.70 5.76 26.56
CA ASP A 210 19.31 6.74 27.42
C ASP A 210 19.40 6.18 28.85
N GLY A 211 20.63 6.25 29.38
CA GLY A 211 20.87 5.76 30.71
C GLY A 211 20.37 6.71 31.79
N TYR A 212 20.32 6.20 32.99
CA TYR A 212 20.11 7.01 34.17
C TYR A 212 21.45 7.58 34.68
N ARG A 213 21.43 8.76 35.27
CA ARG A 213 22.61 9.40 35.82
C ARG A 213 22.60 9.28 37.34
N PHE A 214 23.71 8.80 37.90
CA PHE A 214 23.86 8.56 39.33
C PHE A 214 24.98 9.36 39.93
N GLY A 215 24.80 9.74 41.20
CA GLY A 215 25.80 10.37 42.06
C GLY A 215 26.14 11.78 41.70
N ASP A 216 26.97 12.41 42.54
CA ASP A 216 27.37 13.81 42.46
C ASP A 216 28.17 14.13 41.17
N GLN A 217 28.79 13.13 40.56
CA GLN A 217 29.56 13.28 39.32
C GLN A 217 28.67 13.11 38.07
N ASN A 218 27.37 12.89 38.25
CA ASN A 218 26.42 12.77 37.14
C ASN A 218 26.81 11.71 36.08
N ASN A 219 27.40 10.61 36.53
CA ASN A 219 27.84 9.53 35.67
C ASN A 219 26.63 8.83 35.06
N GLY A 220 26.54 8.84 33.72
CA GLY A 220 25.50 8.15 32.97
C GLY A 220 25.79 6.65 32.82
N VAL A 221 24.81 5.83 33.12
CA VAL A 221 24.83 4.40 32.84
C VAL A 221 23.80 4.12 31.75
N GLY A 222 24.30 3.91 30.53
CA GLY A 222 23.46 3.49 29.40
C GLY A 222 23.13 2.00 29.45
N GLY A 223 22.19 1.57 28.65
CA GLY A 223 21.75 0.18 28.59
C GLY A 223 21.04 -0.17 27.29
N TRP A 224 20.52 -1.37 27.25
CA TRP A 224 19.65 -1.86 26.20
C TRP A 224 18.23 -2.00 26.72
N GLY A 225 17.27 -1.52 25.96
CA GLY A 225 15.84 -1.62 26.27
C GLY A 225 15.02 -1.95 25.05
N PHE A 226 13.76 -2.27 25.27
CA PHE A 226 12.81 -2.44 24.17
C PHE A 226 12.61 -1.10 23.43
N SER A 227 12.88 -1.09 22.13
CA SER A 227 12.51 0.02 21.26
C SER A 227 11.17 -0.24 20.58
N LYS A 228 10.82 -1.50 20.38
CA LYS A 228 9.53 -1.94 19.81
C LYS A 228 9.14 -3.30 20.38
N TYR A 229 7.86 -3.44 20.68
CA TYR A 229 7.30 -4.72 21.15
C TYR A 229 6.77 -5.52 19.97
N GLY A 230 7.05 -6.83 19.97
CA GLY A 230 6.48 -7.77 19.03
C GLY A 230 4.97 -7.92 19.24
N ALA A 231 4.23 -7.91 18.14
CA ALA A 231 2.78 -8.11 18.16
C ALA A 231 2.44 -9.30 17.25
N ASN A 232 1.73 -10.28 17.78
CA ASN A 232 1.29 -11.45 16.99
C ASN A 232 0.07 -11.10 16.14
N VAL A 233 0.26 -10.21 15.20
CA VAL A 233 -0.74 -9.72 14.25
C VAL A 233 -0.80 -10.60 13.00
N GLY A 234 -1.90 -10.53 12.27
CA GLY A 234 -2.14 -11.25 11.02
C GLY A 234 -2.70 -10.32 9.94
N TRP A 235 -3.20 -10.89 8.87
CA TRP A 235 -3.79 -10.17 7.75
C TRP A 235 -4.97 -9.30 8.17
N SER A 236 -4.96 -8.04 7.74
CA SER A 236 -6.18 -7.23 7.74
C SER A 236 -7.02 -7.66 6.54
N THR A 237 -8.32 -7.89 6.75
CA THR A 237 -9.22 -8.42 5.73
C THR A 237 -10.34 -7.46 5.41
N SER A 238 -10.73 -7.43 4.13
CA SER A 238 -11.85 -6.66 3.64
C SER A 238 -12.77 -7.56 2.83
N ARG A 239 -14.04 -7.72 3.28
CA ARG A 239 -15.10 -8.33 2.48
C ARG A 239 -15.78 -7.26 1.66
N LYS A 240 -15.74 -7.42 0.35
CA LYS A 240 -16.35 -6.52 -0.63
C LYS A 240 -17.50 -7.20 -1.33
N GLN A 241 -18.65 -6.54 -1.34
CA GLN A 241 -19.86 -6.97 -2.05
C GLN A 241 -20.27 -5.86 -2.99
N ASP A 242 -20.62 -6.23 -4.21
CA ASP A 242 -21.03 -5.28 -5.25
C ASP A 242 -22.19 -5.87 -6.04
N LEU A 243 -23.21 -5.07 -6.25
CA LEU A 243 -24.34 -5.33 -7.14
C LEU A 243 -24.33 -4.29 -8.25
N GLY A 244 -24.06 -4.72 -9.46
CA GLY A 244 -23.97 -3.86 -10.64
C GLY A 244 -25.08 -4.14 -11.66
N VAL A 245 -25.47 -3.07 -12.36
CA VAL A 245 -26.42 -3.11 -13.47
C VAL A 245 -25.84 -2.36 -14.65
N ASP A 246 -25.77 -3.03 -15.79
CA ASP A 246 -25.32 -2.44 -17.05
C ASP A 246 -26.51 -2.37 -18.02
N LEU A 247 -26.84 -1.18 -18.50
CA LEU A 247 -27.93 -0.90 -19.42
C LEU A 247 -27.43 -0.15 -20.65
N LYS A 248 -27.92 -0.54 -21.83
CA LYS A 248 -27.76 0.25 -23.04
C LYS A 248 -29.10 0.45 -23.72
N PHE A 249 -29.29 1.64 -24.25
CA PHE A 249 -30.53 2.07 -24.87
C PHE A 249 -30.26 2.61 -26.29
N PHE A 250 -31.33 2.59 -27.10
CA PHE A 250 -31.35 3.24 -28.42
C PHE A 250 -30.21 2.76 -29.33
N LYS A 251 -30.06 1.44 -29.49
CA LYS A 251 -29.00 0.83 -30.30
C LYS A 251 -27.59 1.26 -29.84
N ASP A 252 -27.38 1.18 -28.51
CA ASP A 252 -26.12 1.50 -27.81
C ASP A 252 -25.72 2.98 -27.79
N ASN A 253 -26.61 3.91 -28.21
CA ASN A 253 -26.29 5.34 -28.15
C ASN A 253 -26.23 5.90 -26.72
N LEU A 254 -26.98 5.31 -25.79
CA LEU A 254 -26.95 5.68 -24.37
C LEU A 254 -26.59 4.45 -23.55
N SER A 255 -25.54 4.55 -22.74
CA SER A 255 -25.15 3.53 -21.77
C SER A 255 -25.24 4.06 -20.35
N LEU A 256 -25.76 3.24 -19.44
CA LEU A 256 -25.86 3.51 -18.00
C LEU A 256 -25.31 2.32 -17.25
N THR A 257 -24.32 2.56 -16.40
CA THR A 257 -23.79 1.58 -15.44
C THR A 257 -24.08 2.09 -14.04
N LEU A 258 -24.67 1.25 -13.21
CA LEU A 258 -24.97 1.50 -11.80
C LEU A 258 -24.34 0.44 -10.94
N ASP A 259 -23.68 0.84 -9.88
CA ASP A 259 -23.05 -0.04 -8.90
C ASP A 259 -23.45 0.37 -7.48
N ILE A 260 -23.83 -0.61 -6.66
CA ILE A 260 -24.08 -0.44 -5.23
C ILE A 260 -23.13 -1.38 -4.51
N PHE A 261 -22.29 -0.84 -3.65
CA PHE A 261 -21.27 -1.62 -2.96
C PHE A 261 -21.32 -1.47 -1.45
N LYS A 262 -20.82 -2.51 -0.80
CA LYS A 262 -20.54 -2.54 0.62
C LYS A 262 -19.18 -3.19 0.87
N GLU A 263 -18.37 -2.57 1.72
CA GLU A 263 -17.11 -3.10 2.19
C GLU A 263 -17.14 -3.17 3.73
N HIS A 264 -16.79 -4.33 4.26
CA HIS A 264 -16.55 -4.53 5.69
C HIS A 264 -15.09 -4.90 5.90
N ARG A 265 -14.34 -3.96 6.46
CA ARG A 265 -12.91 -4.09 6.73
C ARG A 265 -12.70 -4.35 8.21
N LYS A 266 -12.00 -5.44 8.53
CA LYS A 266 -11.71 -5.86 9.90
C LYS A 266 -10.26 -6.25 10.09
N ASP A 267 -9.88 -6.47 11.34
CA ASP A 267 -8.51 -6.80 11.72
C ASP A 267 -7.50 -5.74 11.23
N ILE A 268 -7.92 -4.46 11.17
CA ILE A 268 -7.05 -3.36 10.75
C ILE A 268 -5.99 -3.15 11.83
N PHE A 269 -4.74 -2.93 11.40
CA PHE A 269 -3.65 -2.62 12.31
C PHE A 269 -3.83 -1.23 12.90
N ILE A 270 -3.93 -1.17 14.22
CA ILE A 270 -3.94 0.07 14.96
C ILE A 270 -3.00 -0.04 16.16
N THR A 271 -2.47 1.10 16.58
CA THR A 271 -1.75 1.21 17.85
C THR A 271 -2.75 1.17 18.98
N ARG A 272 -2.48 0.36 20.02
CA ARG A 272 -3.32 0.30 21.22
C ARG A 272 -3.33 1.65 21.91
N ARG A 273 -4.52 2.11 22.29
CA ARG A 273 -4.73 3.42 22.94
C ARG A 273 -5.26 3.31 24.37
N VAL A 274 -5.90 2.19 24.68
CA VAL A 274 -6.54 1.95 26.01
C VAL A 274 -5.55 1.42 27.06
N ILE A 275 -4.25 1.31 26.71
CA ILE A 275 -3.23 0.85 27.68
C ILE A 275 -2.81 2.04 28.54
N PRO A 276 -2.94 1.95 29.88
CA PRO A 276 -2.54 3.03 30.77
C PRO A 276 -1.03 3.31 30.74
N ASP A 277 -0.63 4.57 30.83
CA ASP A 277 0.77 5.01 30.79
C ASP A 277 1.64 4.37 31.88
N TYR A 278 1.05 4.06 33.05
CA TYR A 278 1.77 3.39 34.15
C TYR A 278 2.15 1.94 33.85
N SER A 279 1.69 1.38 32.72
CA SER A 279 2.10 0.03 32.26
C SER A 279 3.57 0.01 31.79
N GLY A 280 4.21 1.18 31.62
CA GLY A 280 5.64 1.29 31.35
C GLY A 280 6.04 0.93 29.91
N PHE A 281 5.09 0.93 28.96
CA PHE A 281 5.44 0.75 27.56
C PHE A 281 6.17 1.99 27.02
N VAL A 282 7.32 1.78 26.40
CA VAL A 282 8.09 2.84 25.74
C VAL A 282 7.40 3.26 24.42
N GLU A 283 6.82 2.30 23.70
CA GLU A 283 6.00 2.49 22.50
C GLU A 283 4.77 1.60 22.62
N MET A 284 3.59 2.13 22.32
CA MET A 284 2.37 1.35 22.40
C MET A 284 2.36 0.21 21.38
N PRO A 285 2.00 -1.02 21.77
CA PRO A 285 1.98 -2.16 20.87
C PRO A 285 0.87 -2.04 19.82
N TYR A 286 1.05 -2.70 18.70
CA TYR A 286 0.04 -2.83 17.66
C TYR A 286 -0.88 -4.02 17.90
N ALA A 287 -2.12 -3.92 17.39
CA ALA A 287 -3.07 -5.03 17.37
C ALA A 287 -3.98 -4.96 16.14
N ASN A 288 -4.59 -6.08 15.77
CA ASN A 288 -5.62 -6.17 14.74
C ASN A 288 -7.00 -5.90 15.35
N LEU A 289 -7.35 -4.66 15.64
CA LEU A 289 -8.59 -4.29 16.34
C LEU A 289 -9.49 -3.38 15.51
N GLY A 290 -8.95 -2.63 14.56
CA GLY A 290 -9.75 -1.67 13.82
C GLY A 290 -10.80 -2.34 12.92
N VAL A 291 -12.02 -1.79 12.94
CA VAL A 291 -13.13 -2.20 12.08
C VAL A 291 -13.74 -0.98 11.43
N VAL A 292 -13.90 -1.02 10.10
CA VAL A 292 -14.49 0.06 9.31
C VAL A 292 -15.46 -0.53 8.30
N ASP A 293 -16.65 0.05 8.24
CA ASP A 293 -17.64 -0.19 7.20
C ASP A 293 -17.61 0.94 6.18
N ASN A 294 -17.64 0.58 4.90
CA ASN A 294 -17.84 1.51 3.79
C ASN A 294 -19.01 1.02 2.94
N LYS A 295 -19.86 1.92 2.48
CA LYS A 295 -20.94 1.65 1.54
C LYS A 295 -21.10 2.82 0.60
N GLY A 296 -21.57 2.54 -0.60
CA GLY A 296 -21.78 3.61 -1.55
C GLY A 296 -22.49 3.15 -2.80
N PHE A 297 -22.68 4.09 -3.71
CA PHE A 297 -23.15 3.80 -5.04
C PHE A 297 -22.42 4.66 -6.07
N GLU A 298 -22.32 4.11 -7.28
CA GLU A 298 -21.68 4.75 -8.42
C GLU A 298 -22.62 4.68 -9.62
N ALA A 299 -22.60 5.74 -10.42
CA ALA A 299 -23.36 5.83 -11.66
C ALA A 299 -22.48 6.41 -12.76
N THR A 300 -22.46 5.75 -13.90
CA THR A 300 -21.80 6.25 -15.12
C THR A 300 -22.83 6.32 -16.23
N LEU A 301 -23.01 7.50 -16.83
CA LEU A 301 -23.85 7.73 -17.97
C LEU A 301 -23.00 8.18 -19.15
N GLU A 302 -23.16 7.53 -20.29
CA GLU A 302 -22.49 7.92 -21.53
C GLU A 302 -23.50 7.96 -22.67
N TYR A 303 -23.52 9.09 -23.38
CA TYR A 303 -24.33 9.27 -24.57
C TYR A 303 -23.44 9.56 -25.77
N THR A 304 -23.61 8.74 -26.83
CA THR A 304 -22.85 8.91 -28.08
C THR A 304 -23.84 9.05 -29.24
N GLN A 305 -23.71 10.12 -30.00
CA GLN A 305 -24.56 10.44 -31.16
C GLN A 305 -23.70 10.77 -32.37
N GLN A 306 -23.99 10.13 -33.47
CA GLN A 306 -23.42 10.52 -34.76
C GLN A 306 -24.17 11.74 -35.32
N LEU A 307 -23.50 12.87 -35.47
CA LEU A 307 -24.08 14.14 -35.95
C LEU A 307 -23.94 14.35 -37.47
N GLY A 308 -23.41 13.35 -38.19
CA GLY A 308 -23.23 13.41 -39.63
C GLY A 308 -22.24 12.35 -40.09
N LYS A 309 -21.82 12.42 -41.37
CA LYS A 309 -20.93 11.35 -41.93
C LYS A 309 -19.53 11.30 -41.33
N LYS A 310 -19.08 12.41 -40.69
CA LYS A 310 -17.69 12.52 -40.16
C LYS A 310 -17.63 13.11 -38.75
N CYS A 311 -18.76 13.38 -38.11
CA CYS A 311 -18.81 14.00 -36.80
C CYS A 311 -19.64 13.15 -35.83
N PHE A 312 -19.14 12.91 -34.64
CA PHE A 312 -19.86 12.30 -33.53
C PHE A 312 -19.65 13.13 -32.26
N LEU A 313 -20.64 13.09 -31.39
CA LEU A 313 -20.61 13.70 -30.05
C LEU A 313 -20.68 12.60 -29.02
N THR A 314 -19.75 12.61 -28.05
CA THR A 314 -19.82 11.75 -26.86
C THR A 314 -19.85 12.64 -25.63
N VAL A 315 -20.83 12.43 -24.77
CA VAL A 315 -20.97 13.09 -23.47
C VAL A 315 -20.95 12.01 -22.39
N ARG A 316 -20.08 12.14 -21.39
CA ARG A 316 -19.96 11.21 -20.29
C ARG A 316 -20.04 11.94 -18.96
N GLY A 317 -20.83 11.40 -18.03
CA GLY A 317 -20.94 11.85 -16.65
C GLY A 317 -20.74 10.70 -15.68
N ASN A 318 -20.02 10.95 -14.59
CA ASN A 318 -19.85 10.01 -13.49
C ASN A 318 -20.36 10.65 -12.19
N PHE A 319 -21.03 9.85 -11.39
CA PHE A 319 -21.43 10.21 -10.04
C PHE A 319 -20.99 9.10 -9.08
N SER A 320 -20.40 9.47 -7.95
CA SER A 320 -20.04 8.55 -6.90
C SER A 320 -20.39 9.14 -5.55
N TRP A 321 -21.00 8.33 -4.70
CA TRP A 321 -21.25 8.66 -3.32
C TRP A 321 -20.83 7.51 -2.44
N ASN A 322 -20.11 7.80 -1.36
CA ASN A 322 -19.68 6.80 -0.37
C ASN A 322 -19.76 7.37 1.04
N GLU A 323 -19.96 6.49 1.99
CA GLU A 323 -19.99 6.77 3.42
C GLU A 323 -19.13 5.75 4.16
N ASP A 324 -18.14 6.24 4.90
CA ASP A 324 -17.29 5.45 5.79
C ASP A 324 -17.79 5.56 7.23
N LYS A 325 -17.81 4.44 7.95
CA LYS A 325 -18.12 4.40 9.37
C LYS A 325 -17.06 3.60 10.11
N ILE A 326 -16.37 4.24 11.03
CA ILE A 326 -15.50 3.55 11.98
C ILE A 326 -16.39 2.85 13.00
N ILE A 327 -16.25 1.53 13.12
CA ILE A 327 -17.02 0.68 14.04
C ILE A 327 -16.21 0.43 15.30
N GLU A 328 -14.89 0.19 15.16
CA GLU A 328 -13.99 -0.07 16.28
C GLU A 328 -12.62 0.57 16.01
N ASN A 329 -12.06 1.28 16.97
CA ASN A 329 -10.80 2.03 16.85
C ASN A 329 -9.99 2.05 18.16
N ASP A 330 -10.22 1.11 19.10
CA ASP A 330 -9.55 1.07 20.42
C ASP A 330 -9.55 2.45 21.13
N ASP A 331 -10.67 3.17 21.04
CA ASP A 331 -10.83 4.45 21.72
C ASP A 331 -11.18 4.21 23.21
N PRO A 332 -10.66 5.05 24.15
CA PRO A 332 -10.92 4.94 25.57
C PRO A 332 -12.37 5.27 25.95
#